data_b1ea0dd8fdc8e4b014267c05c89d530e
#
_entry.id   b1ea0dd8fdc8e4b014267c05c89d530e
#
_cell.length_a   1.000
_cell.length_b   1.000
_cell.length_c   1.000
_cell.angle_alpha   90.00
_cell.angle_beta   90.00
_cell.angle_gamma   90.00
#
_symmetry.space_group_name_H-M   'P 1'
#
loop_
_entity.id
_entity.type
_entity.pdbx_description
1 polymer ?
#
loop_
_entity_poly.entity_id
_entity_poly.type
_entity_poly.pdbx_seq_one_letter_code
_entity_poly.pdbx_strand_id
1 'polypeptide(L)'
;AIKELQSKGYALPDYPENAKTDEEKALKARYAKCTGSAVNPVLREGNSDRRAPRAVKEFARKNPHSMAEWSQASRSHVSHMHAGDFYHGEKSMTLDRAREVKMELITKSGKTIVLKPKVALLDREVIDSMFMSKKALEAFYEQEIEDAHKTGVMFSLHVKATMMKVSHPIVFGHCVKIFYKEAFAKHAKLFEELGVNVNNGMADLYNKITALPQSKQDEIKRDLHACHEHRPELAMVDSAKGITNFHSPNDVIVDASMPAMIRNGGKMWGADGRLKDVKAVMPE
;
A
#
# COMPACT_ATOMS: atom_id res chain seq x y z
N ALA A 1 -24.01 8.56 12.60
CA ALA A 1 -24.27 9.75 11.78
C ALA A 1 -25.66 9.70 11.11
N ILE A 2 -26.01 8.68 10.25
CA ILE A 2 -27.32 8.64 9.53
C ILE A 2 -28.48 8.69 10.52
N LYS A 3 -28.53 7.78 11.49
CA LYS A 3 -29.60 7.75 12.52
C LYS A 3 -29.68 9.04 13.33
N GLU A 4 -28.57 9.65 13.64
CA GLU A 4 -28.52 10.94 14.33
C GLU A 4 -29.12 12.07 13.47
N LEU A 5 -28.81 12.12 12.19
CA LEU A 5 -29.37 13.11 11.28
C LEU A 5 -30.88 12.88 11.08
N GLN A 6 -31.30 11.62 10.95
CA GLN A 6 -32.74 11.28 10.89
C GLN A 6 -33.48 11.73 12.14
N SER A 7 -32.90 11.55 13.34
CA SER A 7 -33.53 12.01 14.60
C SER A 7 -33.62 13.53 14.70
N LYS A 8 -32.79 14.27 13.92
CA LYS A 8 -32.85 15.73 13.79
C LYS A 8 -33.79 16.21 12.66
N GLY A 9 -34.55 15.29 12.04
CA GLY A 9 -35.56 15.62 11.03
C GLY A 9 -35.04 15.66 9.58
N TYR A 10 -33.80 15.24 9.33
CA TYR A 10 -33.28 15.14 7.96
C TYR A 10 -33.83 13.91 7.24
N ALA A 11 -34.37 14.07 6.05
CA ALA A 11 -34.93 13.00 5.21
C ALA A 11 -33.81 12.21 4.52
N LEU A 12 -33.02 11.45 5.29
CA LEU A 12 -31.97 10.58 4.79
C LEU A 12 -32.50 9.13 4.73
N PRO A 13 -32.34 8.42 3.61
CA PRO A 13 -32.64 7.00 3.56
C PRO A 13 -31.65 6.19 4.39
N ASP A 14 -32.06 5.01 4.85
CA ASP A 14 -31.16 4.09 5.53
C ASP A 14 -30.05 3.61 4.59
N TYR A 15 -28.86 3.40 5.14
CA TYR A 15 -27.73 2.89 4.37
C TYR A 15 -27.88 1.38 4.12
N PRO A 16 -27.93 0.94 2.85
CA PRO A 16 -28.05 -0.48 2.53
C PRO A 16 -26.69 -1.18 2.65
N GLU A 17 -26.42 -1.80 3.79
CA GLU A 17 -25.15 -2.53 3.97
C GLU A 17 -25.00 -3.66 2.94
N ASN A 18 -26.05 -4.43 2.72
CA ASN A 18 -26.12 -5.54 1.78
C ASN A 18 -27.12 -5.21 0.65
N ALA A 19 -26.72 -4.32 -0.26
CA ALA A 19 -27.54 -3.88 -1.38
C ALA A 19 -27.87 -5.05 -2.33
N LYS A 20 -29.15 -5.46 -2.39
CA LYS A 20 -29.64 -6.56 -3.22
C LYS A 20 -30.34 -6.06 -4.47
N THR A 21 -31.15 -4.99 -4.38
CA THR A 21 -31.87 -4.41 -5.52
C THR A 21 -31.02 -3.34 -6.22
N ASP A 22 -31.41 -2.95 -7.42
CA ASP A 22 -30.70 -1.93 -8.18
C ASP A 22 -30.89 -0.54 -7.56
N GLU A 23 -32.02 -0.28 -6.90
CA GLU A 23 -32.27 0.94 -6.13
C GLU A 23 -31.34 1.00 -4.92
N GLU A 24 -31.16 -0.10 -4.19
CA GLU A 24 -30.22 -0.17 -3.06
C GLU A 24 -28.77 0.01 -3.50
N LYS A 25 -28.39 -0.57 -4.64
CA LYS A 25 -27.05 -0.37 -5.22
C LYS A 25 -26.82 1.09 -5.63
N ALA A 26 -27.82 1.71 -6.27
CA ALA A 26 -27.76 3.14 -6.63
C ALA A 26 -27.66 4.03 -5.39
N LEU A 27 -28.42 3.73 -4.35
CA LEU A 27 -28.37 4.45 -3.07
C LEU A 27 -27.01 4.28 -2.39
N LYS A 28 -26.48 3.07 -2.35
CA LYS A 28 -25.11 2.78 -1.82
C LYS A 28 -24.05 3.56 -2.58
N ALA A 29 -24.16 3.64 -3.92
CA ALA A 29 -23.24 4.42 -4.74
C ALA A 29 -23.33 5.94 -4.47
N ARG A 30 -24.52 6.46 -4.15
CA ARG A 30 -24.70 7.87 -3.73
C ARG A 30 -24.01 8.13 -2.39
N TYR A 31 -24.17 7.26 -1.40
CA TYR A 31 -23.46 7.36 -0.12
C TYR A 31 -21.94 7.26 -0.29
N ALA A 32 -21.46 6.36 -1.16
CA ALA A 32 -20.03 6.21 -1.42
C ALA A 32 -19.38 7.48 -2.00
N LYS A 33 -20.12 8.27 -2.80
CA LYS A 33 -19.62 9.56 -3.29
C LYS A 33 -19.40 10.57 -2.15
N CYS A 34 -20.31 10.58 -1.18
CA CYS A 34 -20.18 11.48 -0.02
C CYS A 34 -19.08 11.02 0.94
N THR A 35 -19.06 9.74 1.29
CA THR A 35 -18.08 9.20 2.25
C THR A 35 -16.66 9.25 1.70
N GLY A 36 -16.45 8.94 0.41
CA GLY A 36 -15.14 8.98 -0.21
C GLY A 36 -14.49 10.37 -0.25
N SER A 37 -15.29 11.42 -0.39
CA SER A 37 -14.79 12.81 -0.42
C SER A 37 -14.62 13.42 0.98
N ALA A 38 -15.37 12.95 1.98
CA ALA A 38 -15.31 13.49 3.34
C ALA A 38 -14.20 12.85 4.19
N VAL A 39 -14.04 11.53 4.10
CA VAL A 39 -13.13 10.79 4.99
C VAL A 39 -11.66 10.99 4.62
N ASN A 40 -11.30 10.99 3.34
CA ASN A 40 -9.91 11.13 2.90
C ASN A 40 -9.24 12.45 3.27
N PRO A 41 -9.85 13.63 3.09
CA PRO A 41 -9.24 14.89 3.52
C PRO A 41 -9.05 14.98 5.02
N VAL A 42 -10.03 14.53 5.81
CA VAL A 42 -9.96 14.56 7.28
C VAL A 42 -8.86 13.64 7.80
N LEU A 43 -8.75 12.43 7.27
CA LEU A 43 -7.69 11.49 7.63
C LEU A 43 -6.31 12.01 7.23
N ARG A 44 -6.16 12.67 6.07
CA ARG A 44 -4.91 13.29 5.67
C ARG A 44 -4.50 14.41 6.61
N GLU A 45 -5.40 15.31 6.95
CA GLU A 45 -5.11 16.36 7.93
C GLU A 45 -4.74 15.79 9.29
N GLY A 46 -5.38 14.71 9.73
CA GLY A 46 -5.05 14.00 10.96
C GLY A 46 -3.72 13.26 10.92
N ASN A 47 -3.33 12.72 9.78
CA ASN A 47 -2.17 11.82 9.64
C ASN A 47 -0.86 12.55 9.32
N SER A 48 -0.90 13.55 8.44
CA SER A 48 0.31 14.25 8.00
C SER A 48 0.61 15.49 8.80
N ASP A 49 -0.12 15.77 9.94
CA ASP A 49 -0.29 17.14 10.17
C ASP A 49 0.15 17.67 11.49
N ARG A 50 1.13 18.45 11.37
CA ARG A 50 1.55 19.42 12.38
C ARG A 50 0.46 20.46 12.74
N ARG A 51 -0.60 20.57 11.94
CA ARG A 51 -1.75 21.48 12.09
C ARG A 51 -3.00 20.82 12.67
N ALA A 52 -2.85 19.67 13.34
CA ALA A 52 -3.98 19.04 14.01
C ALA A 52 -4.77 20.05 14.86
N PRO A 53 -6.12 20.03 14.82
CA PRO A 53 -6.95 20.96 15.56
C PRO A 53 -6.58 21.02 17.04
N ARG A 54 -6.67 22.19 17.63
CA ARG A 54 -6.31 22.40 19.05
C ARG A 54 -6.99 21.41 20.00
N ALA A 55 -8.28 21.13 19.77
CA ALA A 55 -9.04 20.19 20.58
C ALA A 55 -8.45 18.76 20.54
N VAL A 56 -7.96 18.30 19.36
CA VAL A 56 -7.30 17.00 19.21
C VAL A 56 -5.96 16.98 19.96
N LYS A 57 -5.18 18.06 19.87
CA LYS A 57 -3.92 18.18 20.62
C LYS A 57 -4.13 18.18 22.13
N GLU A 58 -5.13 18.90 22.60
CA GLU A 58 -5.48 18.96 24.03
C GLU A 58 -6.00 17.60 24.52
N PHE A 59 -6.81 16.90 23.72
CA PHE A 59 -7.24 15.54 24.05
C PHE A 59 -6.05 14.58 24.14
N ALA A 60 -5.16 14.57 23.19
CA ALA A 60 -3.97 13.71 23.18
C ALA A 60 -3.04 13.98 24.37
N ARG A 61 -2.91 15.24 24.80
CA ARG A 61 -2.13 15.59 26.01
C ARG A 61 -2.76 15.05 27.29
N LYS A 62 -4.10 15.07 27.37
CA LYS A 62 -4.85 14.57 28.54
C LYS A 62 -4.98 13.05 28.55
N ASN A 63 -4.89 12.42 27.39
CA ASN A 63 -5.05 11.00 27.19
C ASN A 63 -3.83 10.44 26.41
N PRO A 64 -2.63 10.47 27.00
CA PRO A 64 -1.45 9.96 26.32
C PRO A 64 -1.60 8.46 26.08
N HIS A 65 -1.26 8.01 24.87
CA HIS A 65 -1.18 6.59 24.58
C HIS A 65 0.11 6.00 25.16
N SER A 66 0.07 4.72 25.51
CA SER A 66 1.26 4.00 25.94
C SER A 66 2.23 3.81 24.76
N MET A 67 3.51 3.93 25.06
CA MET A 67 4.61 3.60 24.14
C MET A 67 5.40 2.46 24.77
N ALA A 68 5.71 1.42 24.00
CA ALA A 68 6.63 0.38 24.40
C ALA A 68 8.07 0.93 24.37
N GLU A 69 8.91 0.39 25.24
CA GLU A 69 10.32 0.74 25.26
C GLU A 69 11.04 0.29 23.99
N TRP A 70 11.85 1.16 23.42
CA TRP A 70 12.74 0.82 22.32
C TRP A 70 14.10 0.39 22.89
N SER A 71 14.36 -0.90 22.87
CA SER A 71 15.61 -1.45 23.38
C SER A 71 16.80 -1.05 22.50
N GLN A 72 17.94 -0.75 23.15
CA GLN A 72 19.22 -0.55 22.45
C GLN A 72 19.70 -1.82 21.73
N ALA A 73 19.24 -3.00 22.15
CA ALA A 73 19.52 -4.27 21.48
C ALA A 73 18.61 -4.55 20.28
N SER A 74 17.66 -3.67 19.98
CA SER A 74 16.77 -3.83 18.83
C SER A 74 17.55 -3.79 17.52
N ARG A 75 17.24 -4.75 16.63
CA ARG A 75 17.77 -4.80 15.28
C ARG A 75 16.77 -4.24 14.24
N SER A 76 15.65 -3.71 14.73
CA SER A 76 14.66 -3.08 13.87
C SER A 76 15.22 -1.83 13.19
N HIS A 77 14.98 -1.72 11.90
CA HIS A 77 15.45 -0.58 11.12
C HIS A 77 14.55 -0.33 9.91
N VAL A 78 14.73 0.82 9.30
CA VAL A 78 14.04 1.23 8.08
C VAL A 78 14.98 1.11 6.90
N SER A 79 14.46 0.68 5.76
CA SER A 79 15.17 0.62 4.51
C SER A 79 14.39 1.34 3.40
N HIS A 80 15.10 2.05 2.52
CA HIS A 80 14.55 2.78 1.39
C HIS A 80 15.50 2.74 0.19
N MET A 81 15.01 3.05 -1.00
CA MET A 81 15.86 3.18 -2.18
C MET A 81 16.74 4.43 -2.09
N HIS A 82 17.96 4.33 -2.66
CA HIS A 82 18.89 5.44 -2.74
C HIS A 82 18.98 6.07 -4.14
N ALA A 83 18.35 5.45 -5.13
CA ALA A 83 18.25 5.93 -6.50
C ALA A 83 17.16 5.19 -7.29
N GLY A 84 16.59 5.85 -8.28
CA GLY A 84 15.57 5.27 -9.16
C GLY A 84 14.17 5.19 -8.56
N ASP A 85 13.96 5.74 -7.37
CA ASP A 85 12.68 5.96 -6.71
C ASP A 85 12.07 7.31 -7.10
N PHE A 86 10.85 7.56 -6.66
CA PHE A 86 10.13 8.80 -6.98
C PHE A 86 10.84 10.03 -6.45
N TYR A 87 11.36 9.98 -5.23
CA TYR A 87 12.05 11.10 -4.60
C TYR A 87 13.29 11.52 -5.39
N HIS A 88 14.17 10.59 -5.75
CA HIS A 88 15.39 10.89 -6.53
C HIS A 88 15.10 11.12 -8.02
N GLY A 89 13.97 10.62 -8.52
CA GLY A 89 13.54 10.82 -9.91
C GLY A 89 12.74 12.10 -10.13
N GLU A 90 12.35 12.81 -9.06
CA GLU A 90 11.52 14.03 -9.14
C GLU A 90 12.26 15.18 -9.79
N LYS A 91 11.55 15.88 -10.69
CA LYS A 91 11.99 17.14 -11.29
C LYS A 91 10.81 18.09 -11.35
N SER A 92 10.99 19.26 -10.77
CA SER A 92 9.99 20.31 -10.79
C SER A 92 10.55 21.60 -11.36
N MET A 93 9.68 22.42 -11.94
CA MET A 93 10.01 23.76 -12.35
C MET A 93 8.79 24.68 -12.23
N THR A 94 9.04 25.93 -11.87
CA THR A 94 8.04 26.99 -11.96
C THR A 94 8.13 27.64 -13.35
N LEU A 95 7.01 27.72 -14.03
CA LEU A 95 6.96 28.39 -15.35
C LEU A 95 7.12 29.89 -15.20
N ASP A 96 7.79 30.50 -16.17
CA ASP A 96 7.94 31.95 -16.29
C ASP A 96 6.71 32.65 -16.90
N ARG A 97 5.88 31.86 -17.62
CA ARG A 97 4.65 32.32 -18.31
C ARG A 97 3.75 31.13 -18.64
N ALA A 98 2.49 31.43 -18.90
CA ALA A 98 1.55 30.43 -19.42
C ALA A 98 2.07 29.84 -20.74
N ARG A 99 1.96 28.51 -20.87
CA ARG A 99 2.35 27.79 -22.08
C ARG A 99 1.62 26.45 -22.20
N GLU A 100 1.83 25.81 -23.31
CA GLU A 100 1.33 24.48 -23.58
C GLU A 100 2.49 23.51 -23.69
N VAL A 101 2.34 22.35 -23.06
CA VAL A 101 3.32 21.26 -23.09
C VAL A 101 2.68 19.96 -23.58
N LYS A 102 3.48 19.00 -24.00
CA LYS A 102 3.09 17.64 -24.33
C LYS A 102 3.89 16.63 -23.51
N MET A 103 3.33 15.45 -23.30
CA MET A 103 4.03 14.34 -22.67
C MET A 103 4.35 13.28 -23.72
N GLU A 104 5.62 12.93 -23.85
CA GLU A 104 6.11 11.96 -24.82
C GLU A 104 7.00 10.92 -24.15
N LEU A 105 6.86 9.67 -24.58
CA LEU A 105 7.78 8.58 -24.26
C LEU A 105 8.70 8.35 -25.47
N ILE A 106 9.99 8.55 -25.28
CA ILE A 106 11.01 8.18 -26.27
C ILE A 106 11.58 6.82 -25.87
N THR A 107 11.34 5.82 -26.71
CA THR A 107 11.82 4.45 -26.46
C THR A 107 13.33 4.33 -26.73
N LYS A 108 13.95 3.25 -26.27
CA LYS A 108 15.37 2.95 -26.59
C LYS A 108 15.66 2.85 -28.08
N SER A 109 14.68 2.48 -28.90
CA SER A 109 14.79 2.43 -30.37
C SER A 109 14.59 3.78 -31.05
N GLY A 110 14.42 4.88 -30.30
CA GLY A 110 14.17 6.22 -30.82
C GLY A 110 12.72 6.48 -31.24
N LYS A 111 11.81 5.50 -31.08
CA LYS A 111 10.38 5.71 -31.36
C LYS A 111 9.77 6.64 -30.34
N THR A 112 9.12 7.71 -30.79
CA THR A 112 8.35 8.63 -29.95
C THR A 112 6.88 8.19 -29.87
N ILE A 113 6.36 8.08 -28.65
CA ILE A 113 4.95 7.78 -28.36
C ILE A 113 4.40 8.96 -27.60
N VAL A 114 3.40 9.64 -28.19
CA VAL A 114 2.72 10.77 -27.53
C VAL A 114 1.74 10.19 -26.50
N LEU A 115 2.02 10.44 -25.22
CA LEU A 115 1.17 10.00 -24.10
C LEU A 115 0.04 11.00 -23.86
N LYS A 116 0.34 12.31 -23.94
CA LYS A 116 -0.63 13.39 -23.83
C LYS A 116 -0.23 14.49 -24.79
N PRO A 117 -1.05 14.79 -25.82
CA PRO A 117 -0.64 15.70 -26.88
C PRO A 117 -0.62 17.17 -26.43
N LYS A 118 -1.43 17.49 -25.40
CA LYS A 118 -1.63 18.88 -24.99
C LYS A 118 -1.98 18.98 -23.52
N VAL A 119 -1.22 19.80 -22.78
CA VAL A 119 -1.50 20.20 -21.40
C VAL A 119 -1.33 21.69 -21.31
N ALA A 120 -2.41 22.44 -21.12
CA ALA A 120 -2.35 23.87 -20.89
C ALA A 120 -1.87 24.15 -19.46
N LEU A 121 -0.92 25.04 -19.32
CA LEU A 121 -0.32 25.43 -18.05
C LEU A 121 -0.44 26.96 -17.88
N LEU A 122 -0.73 27.38 -16.66
CA LEU A 122 -0.93 28.80 -16.31
C LEU A 122 0.41 29.54 -16.13
N ASP A 123 0.30 30.84 -16.05
CA ASP A 123 1.42 31.69 -15.65
C ASP A 123 1.87 31.35 -14.23
N ARG A 124 3.18 31.19 -14.04
CA ARG A 124 3.80 30.77 -12.76
C ARG A 124 3.33 29.47 -12.17
N GLU A 125 2.69 28.61 -12.96
CA GLU A 125 2.33 27.26 -12.53
C GLU A 125 3.57 26.41 -12.30
N VAL A 126 3.55 25.60 -11.23
CA VAL A 126 4.58 24.61 -10.97
C VAL A 126 4.21 23.34 -11.71
N ILE A 127 5.12 22.82 -12.52
CA ILE A 127 5.02 21.47 -13.08
C ILE A 127 6.00 20.56 -12.37
N ASP A 128 5.57 19.34 -12.17
CA ASP A 128 6.34 18.31 -11.49
C ASP A 128 6.24 16.99 -12.27
N SER A 129 7.33 16.26 -12.31
CA SER A 129 7.42 14.95 -12.94
C SER A 129 8.34 14.05 -12.14
N MET A 130 7.90 12.84 -11.89
CA MET A 130 8.69 11.82 -11.18
C MET A 130 8.52 10.46 -11.84
N PHE A 131 9.46 9.56 -11.60
CA PHE A 131 9.37 8.19 -12.07
C PHE A 131 10.00 7.25 -11.07
N MET A 132 9.59 5.98 -11.10
CA MET A 132 10.27 4.90 -10.40
C MET A 132 10.81 3.90 -11.40
N SER A 133 12.09 3.57 -11.28
CA SER A 133 12.72 2.55 -12.10
C SER A 133 12.31 1.15 -11.62
N LYS A 134 11.50 0.46 -12.42
CA LYS A 134 11.13 -0.93 -12.14
C LYS A 134 12.35 -1.82 -11.84
N LYS A 135 13.41 -1.70 -12.65
CA LYS A 135 14.64 -2.50 -12.49
C LYS A 135 15.34 -2.21 -11.17
N ALA A 136 15.42 -0.93 -10.78
CA ALA A 136 16.02 -0.56 -9.50
C ALA A 136 15.17 -1.03 -8.31
N LEU A 137 13.85 -0.90 -8.41
CA LEU A 137 12.90 -1.36 -7.40
C LEU A 137 12.98 -2.88 -7.19
N GLU A 138 13.01 -3.66 -8.28
CA GLU A 138 13.10 -5.11 -8.20
C GLU A 138 14.44 -5.56 -7.58
N ALA A 139 15.55 -4.93 -7.95
CA ALA A 139 16.86 -5.21 -7.36
C ALA A 139 16.91 -4.83 -5.87
N PHE A 140 16.32 -3.70 -5.50
CA PHE A 140 16.18 -3.26 -4.12
C PHE A 140 15.41 -4.30 -3.29
N TYR A 141 14.27 -4.78 -3.76
CA TYR A 141 13.49 -5.79 -3.03
C TYR A 141 14.24 -7.11 -2.85
N GLU A 142 14.92 -7.61 -3.88
CA GLU A 142 15.75 -8.81 -3.75
C GLU A 142 16.80 -8.64 -2.64
N GLN A 143 17.49 -7.50 -2.64
CA GLN A 143 18.51 -7.19 -1.64
C GLN A 143 17.92 -7.11 -0.23
N GLU A 144 16.81 -6.39 -0.06
CA GLU A 144 16.22 -6.15 1.26
C GLU A 144 15.57 -7.39 1.86
N ILE A 145 14.96 -8.24 1.02
CA ILE A 145 14.44 -9.55 1.45
C ILE A 145 15.59 -10.47 1.88
N GLU A 146 16.66 -10.52 1.10
CA GLU A 146 17.83 -11.35 1.44
C GLU A 146 18.51 -10.88 2.72
N ASP A 147 18.67 -9.57 2.89
CA ASP A 147 19.29 -8.99 4.09
C ASP A 147 18.43 -9.24 5.34
N ALA A 148 17.10 -9.08 5.26
CA ALA A 148 16.19 -9.41 6.36
C ALA A 148 16.30 -10.88 6.76
N HIS A 149 16.39 -11.79 5.79
CA HIS A 149 16.59 -13.22 6.04
C HIS A 149 17.92 -13.50 6.73
N LYS A 150 19.03 -12.96 6.23
CA LYS A 150 20.38 -13.12 6.80
C LYS A 150 20.50 -12.55 8.22
N THR A 151 19.88 -11.43 8.46
CA THR A 151 19.92 -10.75 9.77
C THR A 151 18.91 -11.32 10.76
N GLY A 152 18.01 -12.20 10.31
CA GLY A 152 16.99 -12.85 11.15
C GLY A 152 16.00 -11.87 11.75
N VAL A 153 15.64 -10.82 11.01
CA VAL A 153 14.54 -9.90 11.33
C VAL A 153 13.35 -10.15 10.39
N MET A 154 12.14 -9.83 10.85
CA MET A 154 10.97 -9.90 9.97
C MET A 154 11.06 -8.86 8.84
N PHE A 155 10.36 -9.13 7.75
CA PHE A 155 10.19 -8.20 6.65
C PHE A 155 8.79 -7.58 6.69
N SER A 156 8.72 -6.27 6.50
CA SER A 156 7.46 -5.53 6.42
C SER A 156 7.55 -4.45 5.35
N LEU A 157 6.67 -4.52 4.35
CA LEU A 157 6.54 -3.49 3.33
C LEU A 157 5.54 -2.43 3.77
N HIS A 158 5.88 -1.17 3.59
CA HIS A 158 5.03 -0.03 3.91
C HIS A 158 4.88 0.86 2.66
N VAL A 159 3.64 1.13 2.28
CA VAL A 159 3.30 1.89 1.07
C VAL A 159 2.18 2.90 1.35
N LYS A 160 1.88 3.78 0.41
CA LYS A 160 0.80 4.78 0.50
C LYS A 160 -0.32 4.51 -0.51
N ALA A 161 -0.77 3.26 -0.64
CA ALA A 161 -1.72 2.84 -1.69
C ALA A 161 -3.11 3.48 -1.62
N THR A 162 -3.52 4.02 -0.47
CA THR A 162 -4.81 4.73 -0.33
C THR A 162 -4.84 6.10 -0.99
N MET A 163 -3.71 6.76 -1.08
CA MET A 163 -3.55 8.05 -1.73
C MET A 163 -2.97 7.88 -3.15
N MET A 164 -1.86 7.16 -3.28
CA MET A 164 -1.20 6.82 -4.53
C MET A 164 -1.82 5.55 -5.12
N LYS A 165 -3.10 5.63 -5.50
CA LYS A 165 -3.93 4.48 -5.89
C LYS A 165 -3.50 3.75 -7.16
N VAL A 166 -2.65 4.35 -7.98
CA VAL A 166 -2.14 3.75 -9.22
C VAL A 166 -0.72 3.23 -9.01
N SER A 167 0.19 4.07 -8.54
CA SER A 167 1.61 3.73 -8.42
C SER A 167 1.91 2.73 -7.30
N HIS A 168 1.37 2.94 -6.10
CA HIS A 168 1.75 2.14 -4.94
C HIS A 168 1.23 0.69 -4.94
N PRO A 169 0.05 0.36 -5.47
CA PRO A 169 -0.32 -1.04 -5.72
C PRO A 169 0.65 -1.75 -6.68
N ILE A 170 1.18 -1.05 -7.69
CA ILE A 170 2.19 -1.60 -8.61
C ILE A 170 3.52 -1.84 -7.87
N VAL A 171 3.98 -0.85 -7.11
CA VAL A 171 5.18 -0.96 -6.24
C VAL A 171 5.05 -2.14 -5.30
N PHE A 172 3.91 -2.29 -4.63
CA PHE A 172 3.58 -3.41 -3.77
C PHE A 172 3.59 -4.76 -4.52
N GLY A 173 2.95 -4.83 -5.68
CA GLY A 173 2.85 -6.05 -6.49
C GLY A 173 4.22 -6.57 -6.94
N HIS A 174 5.19 -5.69 -7.23
CA HIS A 174 6.56 -6.09 -7.51
C HIS A 174 7.22 -6.79 -6.33
N CYS A 175 7.01 -6.30 -5.10
CA CYS A 175 7.53 -6.94 -3.90
C CYS A 175 6.95 -8.34 -3.70
N VAL A 176 5.63 -8.49 -3.84
CA VAL A 176 4.95 -9.77 -3.75
C VAL A 176 5.49 -10.78 -4.77
N LYS A 177 5.65 -10.36 -6.03
CA LYS A 177 6.23 -11.21 -7.09
C LYS A 177 7.65 -11.68 -6.79
N ILE A 178 8.47 -10.80 -6.21
CA ILE A 178 9.86 -11.13 -5.89
C ILE A 178 9.92 -12.09 -4.71
N PHE A 179 9.12 -11.85 -3.70
CA PHE A 179 9.09 -12.73 -2.53
C PHE A 179 8.65 -14.16 -2.87
N TYR A 180 7.67 -14.30 -3.74
CA TYR A 180 7.12 -15.60 -4.17
C TYR A 180 7.55 -16.00 -5.59
N LYS A 181 8.72 -15.56 -6.06
CA LYS A 181 9.14 -15.68 -7.46
C LYS A 181 9.15 -17.11 -7.98
N GLU A 182 9.52 -18.09 -7.16
CA GLU A 182 9.56 -19.49 -7.52
C GLU A 182 8.14 -20.04 -7.80
N ALA A 183 7.20 -19.76 -6.92
CA ALA A 183 5.80 -20.16 -7.08
C ALA A 183 5.14 -19.44 -8.27
N PHE A 184 5.40 -18.14 -8.43
CA PHE A 184 4.89 -17.37 -9.58
C PHE A 184 5.47 -17.85 -10.92
N ALA A 185 6.74 -18.25 -10.96
CA ALA A 185 7.35 -18.82 -12.16
C ALA A 185 6.74 -20.19 -12.50
N LYS A 186 6.56 -21.06 -11.49
CA LYS A 186 5.98 -22.40 -11.68
C LYS A 186 4.53 -22.36 -12.19
N HIS A 187 3.74 -21.44 -11.68
CA HIS A 187 2.30 -21.32 -11.99
C HIS A 187 1.96 -20.16 -12.92
N ALA A 188 2.94 -19.58 -13.63
CA ALA A 188 2.78 -18.34 -14.39
C ALA A 188 1.58 -18.37 -15.35
N LYS A 189 1.48 -19.42 -16.19
CA LYS A 189 0.39 -19.56 -17.15
C LYS A 189 -0.97 -19.66 -16.49
N LEU A 190 -1.08 -20.45 -15.41
CA LEU A 190 -2.31 -20.63 -14.66
C LEU A 190 -2.74 -19.32 -13.99
N PHE A 191 -1.81 -18.58 -13.39
CA PHE A 191 -2.12 -17.30 -12.76
C PHE A 191 -2.55 -16.24 -13.78
N GLU A 192 -1.99 -16.28 -14.99
CA GLU A 192 -2.43 -15.44 -16.10
C GLU A 192 -3.86 -15.79 -16.55
N GLU A 193 -4.16 -17.07 -16.75
CA GLU A 193 -5.48 -17.57 -17.11
C GLU A 193 -6.55 -17.21 -16.06
N LEU A 194 -6.21 -17.29 -14.78
CA LEU A 194 -7.08 -16.89 -13.67
C LEU A 194 -7.16 -15.35 -13.52
N GLY A 195 -6.33 -14.61 -14.24
CA GLY A 195 -6.25 -13.16 -14.13
C GLY A 195 -5.76 -12.68 -12.75
N VAL A 196 -4.83 -13.41 -12.11
CA VAL A 196 -4.26 -13.00 -10.81
C VAL A 196 -3.55 -11.66 -10.93
N ASN A 197 -3.95 -10.73 -10.07
CA ASN A 197 -3.35 -9.40 -10.03
C ASN A 197 -2.67 -9.15 -8.68
N VAL A 198 -1.37 -9.33 -8.65
CA VAL A 198 -0.55 -9.14 -7.43
C VAL A 198 -0.56 -7.71 -6.88
N ASN A 199 -0.99 -6.73 -7.68
CA ASN A 199 -1.16 -5.36 -7.21
C ASN A 199 -2.29 -5.25 -6.18
N ASN A 200 -3.17 -6.26 -6.12
CA ASN A 200 -4.21 -6.40 -5.08
C ASN A 200 -3.75 -7.27 -3.90
N GLY A 201 -2.53 -7.78 -3.94
CA GLY A 201 -1.95 -8.62 -2.90
C GLY A 201 -2.31 -10.11 -3.00
N MET A 202 -1.86 -10.86 -2.01
CA MET A 202 -2.11 -12.31 -1.93
C MET A 202 -3.59 -12.65 -1.75
N ALA A 203 -4.40 -11.73 -1.24
CA ALA A 203 -5.86 -11.90 -1.16
C ALA A 203 -6.48 -12.18 -2.54
N ASP A 204 -6.02 -11.48 -3.58
CA ASP A 204 -6.52 -11.70 -4.95
C ASP A 204 -6.16 -13.10 -5.46
N LEU A 205 -4.94 -13.55 -5.22
CA LEU A 205 -4.50 -14.89 -5.58
C LEU A 205 -5.32 -15.96 -4.85
N TYR A 206 -5.43 -15.86 -3.52
CA TYR A 206 -6.20 -16.83 -2.73
C TYR A 206 -7.67 -16.89 -3.15
N ASN A 207 -8.29 -15.76 -3.45
CA ASN A 207 -9.66 -15.73 -3.93
C ASN A 207 -9.81 -16.41 -5.30
N LYS A 208 -8.89 -16.19 -6.22
CA LYS A 208 -8.97 -16.72 -7.59
C LYS A 208 -8.70 -18.20 -7.68
N ILE A 209 -7.79 -18.73 -6.88
CA ILE A 209 -7.53 -20.17 -6.87
C ILE A 209 -8.69 -20.99 -6.30
N THR A 210 -9.65 -20.39 -5.61
CA THR A 210 -10.86 -21.11 -5.14
C THR A 210 -11.70 -21.69 -6.27
N ALA A 211 -11.57 -21.19 -7.49
CA ALA A 211 -12.22 -21.73 -8.68
C ALA A 211 -11.59 -23.06 -9.17
N LEU A 212 -10.43 -23.44 -8.64
CA LEU A 212 -9.69 -24.63 -9.03
C LEU A 212 -10.09 -25.85 -8.17
N PRO A 213 -9.87 -27.09 -8.67
CA PRO A 213 -9.98 -28.30 -7.84
C PRO A 213 -9.09 -28.22 -6.60
N GLN A 214 -9.55 -28.81 -5.48
CA GLN A 214 -8.86 -28.73 -4.18
C GLN A 214 -7.39 -29.15 -4.25
N SER A 215 -7.10 -30.26 -4.98
CA SER A 215 -5.73 -30.74 -5.15
C SER A 215 -4.79 -29.69 -5.76
N LYS A 216 -5.30 -28.89 -6.71
CA LYS A 216 -4.52 -27.82 -7.34
C LYS A 216 -4.35 -26.61 -6.44
N GLN A 217 -5.39 -26.28 -5.65
CA GLN A 217 -5.26 -25.26 -4.61
C GLN A 217 -4.19 -25.64 -3.59
N ASP A 218 -4.17 -26.89 -3.16
CA ASP A 218 -3.20 -27.39 -2.17
C ASP A 218 -1.78 -27.42 -2.74
N GLU A 219 -1.61 -27.76 -4.02
CA GLU A 219 -0.32 -27.66 -4.71
C GLU A 219 0.20 -26.24 -4.68
N ILE A 220 -0.61 -25.26 -5.12
CA ILE A 220 -0.23 -23.85 -5.15
C ILE A 220 0.13 -23.36 -3.74
N LYS A 221 -0.68 -23.70 -2.73
CA LYS A 221 -0.41 -23.29 -1.34
C LYS A 221 0.89 -23.87 -0.80
N ARG A 222 1.21 -25.13 -1.14
CA ARG A 222 2.51 -25.75 -0.77
C ARG A 222 3.67 -25.02 -1.43
N ASP A 223 3.57 -24.67 -2.72
CA ASP A 223 4.63 -23.98 -3.43
C ASP A 223 4.85 -22.55 -2.89
N LEU A 224 3.76 -21.85 -2.52
CA LEU A 224 3.84 -20.56 -1.84
C LEU A 224 4.49 -20.70 -0.46
N HIS A 225 4.13 -21.75 0.28
CA HIS A 225 4.71 -22.03 1.59
C HIS A 225 6.20 -22.33 1.50
N ALA A 226 6.63 -23.12 0.52
CA ALA A 226 8.03 -23.43 0.29
C ALA A 226 8.91 -22.17 0.05
N CYS A 227 8.36 -21.11 -0.51
CA CYS A 227 9.10 -19.86 -0.64
C CYS A 227 9.53 -19.28 0.71
N HIS A 228 8.79 -19.51 1.80
CA HIS A 228 9.14 -19.01 3.13
C HIS A 228 10.36 -19.72 3.75
N GLU A 229 10.75 -20.89 3.26
CA GLU A 229 11.94 -21.62 3.78
C GLU A 229 13.25 -20.85 3.55
N HIS A 230 13.25 -20.01 2.51
CA HIS A 230 14.42 -19.24 2.08
C HIS A 230 14.18 -17.72 2.09
N ARG A 231 13.17 -17.28 2.82
CA ARG A 231 12.77 -15.88 2.94
C ARG A 231 12.61 -15.50 4.41
N PRO A 232 12.66 -14.20 4.74
CA PRO A 232 12.39 -13.77 6.11
C PRO A 232 10.92 -14.02 6.49
N GLU A 233 10.66 -14.14 7.78
CA GLU A 233 9.29 -14.12 8.29
C GLU A 233 8.63 -12.78 7.91
N LEU A 234 7.37 -12.82 7.47
CA LEU A 234 6.60 -11.61 7.18
C LEU A 234 5.94 -11.05 8.45
N ALA A 235 5.97 -9.75 8.60
CA ALA A 235 5.14 -9.10 9.60
C ALA A 235 3.66 -9.36 9.35
N MET A 236 2.89 -9.53 10.42
CA MET A 236 1.47 -9.84 10.35
C MET A 236 0.63 -8.58 10.50
N VAL A 237 -0.44 -8.51 9.72
CA VAL A 237 -1.54 -7.55 9.89
C VAL A 237 -2.52 -8.08 10.93
N ASP A 238 -2.85 -9.37 10.86
CA ASP A 238 -3.69 -10.07 11.82
C ASP A 238 -3.15 -11.50 12.02
N SER A 239 -2.40 -11.70 13.09
CA SER A 239 -1.80 -13.02 13.39
C SER A 239 -2.84 -14.09 13.64
N ALA A 240 -3.98 -13.76 14.27
CA ALA A 240 -5.02 -14.72 14.58
C ALA A 240 -5.71 -15.28 13.33
N LYS A 241 -5.77 -14.46 12.25
CA LYS A 241 -6.35 -14.85 10.97
C LYS A 241 -5.31 -15.28 9.94
N GLY A 242 -4.03 -15.25 10.26
CA GLY A 242 -2.96 -15.55 9.31
C GLY A 242 -2.79 -14.51 8.20
N ILE A 243 -3.24 -13.28 8.42
CA ILE A 243 -3.15 -12.19 7.45
C ILE A 243 -1.77 -11.56 7.55
N THR A 244 -0.98 -11.74 6.50
CA THR A 244 0.37 -11.20 6.41
C THR A 244 0.39 -9.78 5.85
N ASN A 245 1.53 -9.12 5.98
CA ASN A 245 1.84 -7.84 5.34
C ASN A 245 1.60 -7.83 3.81
N PHE A 246 1.64 -8.98 3.14
CA PHE A 246 1.39 -9.10 1.69
C PHE A 246 -0.06 -9.39 1.29
N HIS A 247 -0.99 -9.37 2.23
CA HIS A 247 -2.39 -9.68 1.95
C HIS A 247 -3.03 -8.66 1.00
N SER A 248 -2.91 -7.38 1.32
CA SER A 248 -3.43 -6.27 0.51
C SER A 248 -2.57 -5.02 0.69
N PRO A 249 -2.33 -4.22 -0.37
CA PRO A 249 -1.60 -2.96 -0.24
C PRO A 249 -2.30 -1.94 0.67
N ASN A 250 -3.61 -2.06 0.86
CA ASN A 250 -4.38 -1.19 1.76
C ASN A 250 -4.17 -1.51 3.25
N ASP A 251 -3.67 -2.70 3.57
CA ASP A 251 -3.43 -3.12 4.95
C ASP A 251 -2.11 -2.54 5.51
N VAL A 252 -1.24 -2.04 4.64
CA VAL A 252 0.13 -1.62 4.98
C VAL A 252 0.39 -0.15 4.68
N ILE A 253 -0.61 0.68 4.93
CA ILE A 253 -0.52 2.13 4.72
C ILE A 253 0.45 2.72 5.72
N VAL A 254 1.49 3.39 5.22
CA VAL A 254 2.58 3.96 6.01
C VAL A 254 2.10 4.85 7.16
N ASP A 255 1.02 5.59 6.97
CA ASP A 255 0.44 6.50 7.97
C ASP A 255 -0.05 5.80 9.23
N ALA A 256 -0.39 4.52 9.14
CA ALA A 256 -0.88 3.72 10.26
C ALA A 256 0.14 2.65 10.68
N SER A 257 0.76 1.97 9.71
CA SER A 257 1.66 0.85 9.96
C SER A 257 2.98 1.29 10.62
N MET A 258 3.55 2.42 10.23
CA MET A 258 4.76 2.95 10.87
C MET A 258 4.50 3.48 12.29
N PRO A 259 3.48 4.29 12.57
CA PRO A 259 3.12 4.64 13.95
C PRO A 259 2.83 3.43 14.84
N ALA A 260 2.21 2.37 14.32
CA ALA A 260 2.00 1.13 15.05
C ALA A 260 3.31 0.45 15.44
N MET A 261 4.25 0.33 14.50
CA MET A 261 5.61 -0.17 14.75
C MET A 261 6.33 0.65 15.83
N ILE A 262 6.31 1.98 15.71
CA ILE A 262 6.98 2.88 16.66
C ILE A 262 6.39 2.73 18.06
N ARG A 263 5.06 2.69 18.18
CA ARG A 263 4.36 2.50 19.47
C ARG A 263 4.69 1.16 20.13
N ASN A 264 5.01 0.14 19.34
CA ASN A 264 5.42 -1.18 19.82
C ASN A 264 6.94 -1.29 20.08
N GLY A 265 7.63 -0.19 20.27
CA GLY A 265 9.07 -0.17 20.53
C GLY A 265 9.91 -0.61 19.34
N GLY A 266 9.48 -0.28 18.12
CA GLY A 266 10.14 -0.65 16.88
C GLY A 266 9.88 -2.09 16.43
N LYS A 267 8.85 -2.75 16.97
CA LYS A 267 8.54 -4.15 16.69
C LYS A 267 7.19 -4.31 15.98
N MET A 268 7.05 -5.41 15.28
CA MET A 268 5.78 -5.83 14.68
C MET A 268 5.42 -7.26 15.10
N TRP A 269 4.16 -7.63 14.87
CA TRP A 269 3.64 -8.95 15.23
C TRP A 269 4.12 -10.01 14.25
N GLY A 270 4.66 -11.11 14.77
CA GLY A 270 4.95 -12.32 14.00
C GLY A 270 3.75 -13.26 13.90
N ALA A 271 3.89 -14.33 13.13
CA ALA A 271 2.85 -15.35 12.96
C ALA A 271 2.49 -16.07 14.27
N ASP A 272 3.43 -16.13 15.20
CA ASP A 272 3.25 -16.70 16.55
C ASP A 272 2.55 -15.75 17.54
N GLY A 273 2.10 -14.57 17.08
CA GLY A 273 1.47 -13.55 17.90
C GLY A 273 2.42 -12.82 18.87
N ARG A 274 3.72 -12.88 18.63
CA ARG A 274 4.74 -12.17 19.43
C ARG A 274 5.32 -10.99 18.69
N LEU A 275 5.71 -9.97 19.44
CA LEU A 275 6.45 -8.80 18.90
C LEU A 275 7.91 -9.17 18.64
N LYS A 276 8.35 -8.93 17.42
CA LYS A 276 9.71 -9.22 16.95
C LYS A 276 10.31 -8.02 16.24
N ASP A 277 11.63 -8.01 16.16
CA ASP A 277 12.38 -7.02 15.38
C ASP A 277 12.05 -7.15 13.89
N VAL A 278 11.99 -6.03 13.19
CA VAL A 278 11.50 -5.96 11.82
C VAL A 278 12.31 -4.98 10.97
N LYS A 279 12.52 -5.36 9.73
CA LYS A 279 12.97 -4.46 8.68
C LYS A 279 11.74 -3.83 8.02
N ALA A 280 11.53 -2.54 8.27
CA ALA A 280 10.45 -1.77 7.65
C ALA A 280 10.94 -1.22 6.32
N VAL A 281 10.43 -1.77 5.22
CA VAL A 281 10.85 -1.40 3.86
C VAL A 281 9.87 -0.39 3.29
N MET A 282 10.39 0.81 3.03
CA MET A 282 9.70 1.90 2.37
C MET A 282 10.47 2.24 1.10
N PRO A 283 10.03 1.83 -0.12
CA PRO A 283 10.83 1.95 -1.33
C PRO A 283 11.25 3.36 -1.71
N GLU A 284 10.49 4.38 -1.25
CA GLU A 284 10.73 5.80 -1.52
C GLU A 284 10.94 6.62 -0.25
#